data_c75640f82820f001aaf5b26c943a0fd8
#
_entry.id   c75640f82820f001aaf5b26c943a0fd8
#
_cell.length_a   1.000
_cell.length_b   1.000
_cell.length_c   1.000
_cell.angle_alpha   90.00
_cell.angle_beta   90.00
_cell.angle_gamma   90.00
#
_symmetry.space_group_name_H-M   'P 1'
#
loop_
_entity.id
_entity.type
_entity.pdbx_description
1 polymer ?
#
loop_
_entity_poly.entity_id
_entity_poly.type
_entity_poly.pdbx_seq_one_letter_code
_entity_poly.pdbx_strand_id
1 'polypeptide(L)'
;MGIATQINLNKIENTSSQLLELDNQIYMANLIKNQLSGGDYRVLPANSGIDNAAVSAQIKDYNEKVLQRNSLVENSGVGNPIVQDLDKQLNSTKHSIITSLNTVVSTLKDRKNALEASRTVTTQKIESTPTQAKDLLGAERNQKVKEQLYLFLLQKREENQLSRNTVANNAKLLTPPSGSRSPSSPVKMNVMIIAVVLGLLIPMLILFIVNNLNTKVRGRQDIQNLSIPFIGEIPLSYRKRKGLLSIFNRRKDVREIVVQEKNGNNINEAFRVVRTNLEFVLGKDNKVVMLTSSNVGSGKTFVSTNLATSFAIKGKKTLLLDLDLRKASMSTFVDSPQRGISDYLNERYDDVNDVMVKGKIHANLDVIPVGTIPPNPTELLFSERLSSLMAEMRKQYDLIIIDCPPIDIVADASIINNHVDVTLYVMRSGLLDRQILPEIEKFYEEKRFNNMVILLNGTTEESNGYGYRRYGYGYGYGYGYGNSKN
;
A
#
# COMPACT_ATOMS: atom_id res chain seq x y z
N MET A 1 -4.36 -5.55 -28.65
CA MET A 1 -4.14 -6.91 -28.12
C MET A 1 -4.42 -7.92 -29.22
N GLY A 2 -3.48 -8.81 -29.55
CA GLY A 2 -3.70 -9.80 -30.59
C GLY A 2 -4.71 -10.87 -30.14
N ILE A 3 -5.51 -11.37 -31.05
CA ILE A 3 -6.55 -12.42 -30.82
C ILE A 3 -5.96 -13.62 -30.06
N ALA A 4 -4.72 -14.00 -30.33
CA ALA A 4 -4.02 -15.09 -29.64
C ALA A 4 -3.77 -14.82 -28.17
N THR A 5 -3.49 -13.58 -27.79
CA THR A 5 -3.29 -13.17 -26.39
C THR A 5 -4.61 -13.23 -25.60
N GLN A 6 -5.70 -12.79 -26.23
CA GLN A 6 -7.05 -12.86 -25.66
C GLN A 6 -7.48 -14.32 -25.42
N ILE A 7 -7.22 -15.22 -26.37
CA ILE A 7 -7.53 -16.65 -26.23
C ILE A 7 -6.72 -17.28 -25.09
N ASN A 8 -5.43 -16.95 -24.96
CA ASN A 8 -4.59 -17.47 -23.89
C ASN A 8 -4.97 -16.90 -22.53
N LEU A 9 -5.40 -15.64 -22.43
CA LEU A 9 -5.91 -15.03 -21.22
C LEU A 9 -7.21 -15.69 -20.76
N ASN A 10 -8.18 -15.90 -21.68
CA ASN A 10 -9.43 -16.60 -21.38
C ASN A 10 -9.16 -18.05 -20.92
N LYS A 11 -8.14 -18.71 -21.51
CA LYS A 11 -7.74 -20.06 -21.10
C LYS A 11 -7.14 -20.09 -19.69
N ILE A 12 -6.31 -19.10 -19.32
CA ILE A 12 -5.77 -18.99 -17.97
C ILE A 12 -6.87 -18.68 -16.97
N GLU A 13 -7.82 -17.82 -17.31
CA GLU A 13 -8.95 -17.47 -16.47
C GLU A 13 -9.82 -18.71 -16.19
N ASN A 14 -10.20 -19.45 -17.23
CA ASN A 14 -10.96 -20.68 -17.10
C ASN A 14 -10.20 -21.72 -16.25
N THR A 15 -8.89 -21.89 -16.48
CA THR A 15 -8.06 -22.81 -15.70
C THR A 15 -7.94 -22.35 -14.24
N SER A 16 -7.84 -21.05 -13.99
CA SER A 16 -7.78 -20.49 -12.63
C SER A 16 -9.11 -20.68 -11.88
N SER A 17 -10.24 -20.54 -12.56
CA SER A 17 -11.56 -20.81 -11.99
C SER A 17 -11.73 -22.30 -11.64
N GLN A 18 -11.26 -23.20 -12.49
CA GLN A 18 -11.29 -24.64 -12.24
C GLN A 18 -10.35 -25.03 -11.09
N LEU A 19 -9.16 -24.44 -10.98
CA LEU A 19 -8.24 -24.65 -9.88
C LEU A 19 -8.86 -24.23 -8.54
N LEU A 20 -9.52 -23.09 -8.52
CA LEU A 20 -10.20 -22.59 -7.33
C LEU A 20 -11.35 -23.50 -6.91
N GLU A 21 -12.12 -24.01 -7.86
CA GLU A 21 -13.18 -24.99 -7.61
C GLU A 21 -12.61 -26.29 -7.00
N LEU A 22 -11.51 -26.80 -7.54
CA LEU A 22 -10.83 -27.98 -7.01
C LEU A 22 -10.28 -27.73 -5.59
N ASP A 23 -9.70 -26.56 -5.35
CA ASP A 23 -9.21 -26.19 -4.01
C ASP A 23 -10.34 -26.11 -2.99
N ASN A 24 -11.49 -25.59 -3.36
CA ASN A 24 -12.67 -25.55 -2.51
C ASN A 24 -13.18 -26.96 -2.20
N GLN A 25 -13.24 -27.84 -3.20
CA GLN A 25 -13.67 -29.22 -3.00
C GLN A 25 -12.68 -30.00 -2.11
N ILE A 26 -11.37 -29.81 -2.29
CA ILE A 26 -10.33 -30.39 -1.43
C ILE A 26 -10.45 -29.87 0.00
N TYR A 27 -10.66 -28.55 0.15
CA TYR A 27 -10.84 -27.93 1.47
C TYR A 27 -12.06 -28.49 2.19
N MET A 28 -13.21 -28.57 1.49
CA MET A 28 -14.44 -29.12 2.06
C MET A 28 -14.30 -30.60 2.43
N ALA A 29 -13.65 -31.40 1.60
CA ALA A 29 -13.37 -32.78 1.89
C ALA A 29 -12.50 -32.94 3.16
N ASN A 30 -11.46 -32.13 3.31
CA ASN A 30 -10.62 -32.12 4.51
C ASN A 30 -11.36 -31.61 5.75
N LEU A 31 -12.23 -30.61 5.61
CA LEU A 31 -13.06 -30.09 6.70
C LEU A 31 -13.99 -31.20 7.25
N ILE A 32 -14.70 -31.91 6.34
CA ILE A 32 -15.58 -33.02 6.72
C ILE A 32 -14.78 -34.13 7.38
N LYS A 33 -13.61 -34.48 6.85
CA LYS A 33 -12.71 -35.47 7.42
C LYS A 33 -12.27 -35.10 8.84
N ASN A 34 -11.92 -33.83 9.07
CA ASN A 34 -11.52 -33.32 10.38
C ASN A 34 -12.70 -33.35 11.37
N GLN A 35 -13.91 -33.00 10.93
CA GLN A 35 -15.11 -33.12 11.76
C GLN A 35 -15.42 -34.55 12.14
N LEU A 36 -15.24 -35.51 11.23
CA LEU A 36 -15.39 -36.92 11.50
C LEU A 36 -14.30 -37.46 12.44
N SER A 37 -13.08 -36.93 12.40
CA SER A 37 -11.98 -37.36 13.26
C SER A 37 -12.18 -36.95 14.73
N GLY A 38 -13.03 -35.95 15.03
CA GLY A 38 -13.47 -35.63 16.39
C GLY A 38 -14.30 -36.78 17.00
N GLY A 39 -14.20 -36.95 18.32
CA GLY A 39 -14.85 -38.04 19.03
C GLY A 39 -16.38 -37.96 19.11
N ASP A 40 -16.98 -36.83 18.81
CA ASP A 40 -18.41 -36.56 18.93
C ASP A 40 -19.15 -36.88 17.63
N TYR A 41 -20.33 -37.53 17.78
CA TYR A 41 -21.23 -37.72 16.64
C TYR A 41 -22.00 -36.47 16.36
N ARG A 42 -21.52 -35.68 15.37
CA ARG A 42 -22.13 -34.41 14.90
C ARG A 42 -22.68 -34.58 13.51
N VAL A 43 -23.79 -33.86 13.22
CA VAL A 43 -24.35 -33.82 11.90
C VAL A 43 -23.37 -33.07 10.96
N LEU A 44 -23.09 -33.71 9.83
CA LEU A 44 -22.22 -33.13 8.79
C LEU A 44 -23.02 -32.21 7.85
N PRO A 45 -22.39 -31.27 7.18
CA PRO A 45 -23.06 -30.42 6.20
C PRO A 45 -23.72 -31.23 5.09
N ALA A 46 -25.02 -31.04 4.90
CA ALA A 46 -25.79 -31.78 3.90
C ALA A 46 -25.37 -31.46 2.45
N ASN A 47 -24.92 -30.21 2.23
CA ASN A 47 -24.32 -29.81 0.98
C ASN A 47 -22.80 -29.73 1.18
N SER A 48 -22.13 -30.81 0.82
CA SER A 48 -20.69 -30.94 1.01
C SER A 48 -19.86 -30.09 0.05
N GLY A 49 -20.45 -29.50 -1.01
CA GLY A 49 -19.71 -28.83 -2.07
C GLY A 49 -18.73 -29.74 -2.83
N ILE A 50 -18.81 -31.06 -2.60
CA ILE A 50 -17.99 -32.07 -3.27
C ILE A 50 -18.86 -32.68 -4.38
N ASP A 51 -18.39 -32.61 -5.61
CA ASP A 51 -19.07 -33.21 -6.76
C ASP A 51 -18.86 -34.74 -6.80
N ASN A 52 -19.43 -35.41 -5.80
CA ASN A 52 -19.39 -36.87 -5.68
C ASN A 52 -20.67 -37.40 -5.02
N ALA A 53 -21.54 -38.00 -5.87
CA ALA A 53 -22.83 -38.52 -5.44
C ALA A 53 -22.70 -39.63 -4.33
N ALA A 54 -21.67 -40.44 -4.40
CA ALA A 54 -21.45 -41.50 -3.42
C ALA A 54 -21.13 -40.94 -2.03
N VAL A 55 -20.23 -39.94 -1.96
CA VAL A 55 -19.90 -39.24 -0.70
C VAL A 55 -21.13 -38.51 -0.15
N SER A 56 -21.91 -37.83 -1.01
CA SER A 56 -23.13 -37.16 -0.60
C SER A 56 -24.16 -38.10 -0.02
N ALA A 57 -24.35 -39.29 -0.62
CA ALA A 57 -25.26 -40.32 -0.11
C ALA A 57 -24.78 -40.89 1.25
N GLN A 58 -23.48 -41.11 1.40
CA GLN A 58 -22.89 -41.60 2.68
C GLN A 58 -23.03 -40.53 3.79
N ILE A 59 -22.85 -39.24 3.47
CA ILE A 59 -23.05 -38.15 4.44
C ILE A 59 -24.52 -38.09 4.88
N LYS A 60 -25.46 -38.24 3.94
CA LYS A 60 -26.89 -38.29 4.27
C LYS A 60 -27.25 -39.42 5.18
N ASP A 61 -26.81 -40.67 4.88
CA ASP A 61 -27.01 -41.85 5.73
C ASP A 61 -26.40 -41.65 7.12
N TYR A 62 -25.20 -41.12 7.19
CA TYR A 62 -24.55 -40.78 8.44
C TYR A 62 -25.37 -39.79 9.27
N ASN A 63 -25.83 -38.69 8.67
CA ASN A 63 -26.63 -37.69 9.34
C ASN A 63 -27.97 -38.23 9.87
N GLU A 64 -28.65 -39.06 9.09
CA GLU A 64 -29.89 -39.73 9.52
C GLU A 64 -29.64 -40.60 10.76
N LYS A 65 -28.58 -41.38 10.76
CA LYS A 65 -28.19 -42.21 11.90
C LYS A 65 -27.76 -41.43 13.13
N VAL A 66 -27.05 -40.25 12.92
CA VAL A 66 -26.70 -39.38 14.04
C VAL A 66 -27.96 -38.78 14.69
N LEU A 67 -28.93 -38.36 13.89
CA LEU A 67 -30.20 -37.80 14.38
C LEU A 67 -31.01 -38.87 15.14
N GLN A 68 -31.08 -40.09 14.61
CA GLN A 68 -31.75 -41.22 15.28
C GLN A 68 -31.06 -41.55 16.61
N ARG A 69 -29.73 -41.61 16.61
CA ARG A 69 -28.93 -41.84 17.81
C ARG A 69 -29.19 -40.80 18.89
N ASN A 70 -29.11 -39.51 18.51
CA ASN A 70 -29.31 -38.40 19.45
C ASN A 70 -30.71 -38.42 20.07
N SER A 71 -31.74 -38.67 19.28
CA SER A 71 -33.11 -38.83 19.79
C SER A 71 -33.24 -40.02 20.77
N LEU A 72 -32.56 -41.14 20.48
CA LEU A 72 -32.59 -42.29 21.36
C LEU A 72 -31.78 -42.07 22.67
N VAL A 73 -30.66 -41.38 22.59
CA VAL A 73 -29.85 -40.99 23.74
C VAL A 73 -30.62 -40.08 24.70
N GLU A 74 -31.36 -39.12 24.16
CA GLU A 74 -32.19 -38.20 24.94
C GLU A 74 -33.33 -38.94 25.68
N ASN A 75 -33.89 -39.96 25.05
CA ASN A 75 -35.03 -40.70 25.62
C ASN A 75 -34.65 -41.90 26.50
N SER A 76 -33.50 -42.53 26.25
CA SER A 76 -33.18 -43.85 26.85
C SER A 76 -31.76 -43.95 27.42
N GLY A 77 -30.96 -42.86 27.28
CA GLY A 77 -29.58 -42.83 27.77
C GLY A 77 -28.59 -43.59 26.88
N VAL A 78 -27.28 -43.37 27.13
CA VAL A 78 -26.16 -43.94 26.33
C VAL A 78 -25.99 -45.46 26.50
N GLY A 79 -26.54 -46.04 27.56
CA GLY A 79 -26.41 -47.49 27.87
C GLY A 79 -27.38 -48.37 27.09
N ASN A 80 -28.31 -47.83 26.30
CA ASN A 80 -29.28 -48.60 25.55
C ASN A 80 -28.59 -49.45 24.44
N PRO A 81 -28.89 -50.76 24.33
CA PRO A 81 -28.28 -51.63 23.31
C PRO A 81 -28.49 -51.12 21.86
N ILE A 82 -29.63 -50.50 21.59
CA ILE A 82 -29.91 -49.92 20.26
C ILE A 82 -28.98 -48.74 19.97
N VAL A 83 -28.65 -47.92 20.99
CA VAL A 83 -27.69 -46.82 20.86
C VAL A 83 -26.29 -47.36 20.59
N GLN A 84 -25.88 -48.42 21.26
CA GLN A 84 -24.60 -49.08 21.04
C GLN A 84 -24.49 -49.68 19.64
N ASP A 85 -25.56 -50.26 19.09
CA ASP A 85 -25.58 -50.74 17.73
C ASP A 85 -25.50 -49.60 16.70
N LEU A 86 -26.22 -48.50 16.91
CA LEU A 86 -26.10 -47.31 16.11
C LEU A 86 -24.69 -46.69 16.16
N ASP A 87 -24.01 -46.72 17.33
CA ASP A 87 -22.64 -46.28 17.47
C ASP A 87 -21.67 -47.12 16.64
N LYS A 88 -21.86 -48.45 16.58
CA LYS A 88 -21.07 -49.34 15.71
C LYS A 88 -21.31 -49.02 14.23
N GLN A 89 -22.58 -48.84 13.83
CA GLN A 89 -22.94 -48.49 12.45
C GLN A 89 -22.39 -47.14 12.06
N LEU A 90 -22.48 -46.14 12.95
CA LEU A 90 -21.92 -44.79 12.74
C LEU A 90 -20.40 -44.84 12.57
N ASN A 91 -19.69 -45.62 13.38
CA ASN A 91 -18.25 -45.80 13.24
C ASN A 91 -17.88 -46.48 11.91
N SER A 92 -18.64 -47.48 11.45
CA SER A 92 -18.44 -48.08 10.14
C SER A 92 -18.69 -47.10 9.00
N THR A 93 -19.82 -46.37 9.05
CA THR A 93 -20.14 -45.32 8.05
C THR A 93 -19.09 -44.22 8.06
N LYS A 94 -18.66 -43.78 9.24
CA LYS A 94 -17.58 -42.77 9.40
C LYS A 94 -16.29 -43.26 8.71
N HIS A 95 -15.87 -44.51 8.93
CA HIS A 95 -14.67 -45.06 8.30
C HIS A 95 -14.81 -45.13 6.76
N SER A 96 -15.99 -45.53 6.28
CA SER A 96 -16.31 -45.54 4.85
C SER A 96 -16.25 -44.16 4.23
N ILE A 97 -16.82 -43.14 4.89
CA ILE A 97 -16.78 -41.75 4.43
C ILE A 97 -15.32 -41.24 4.36
N ILE A 98 -14.52 -41.49 5.41
CA ILE A 98 -13.11 -41.09 5.46
C ILE A 98 -12.32 -41.69 4.29
N THR A 99 -12.54 -42.98 4.03
CA THR A 99 -11.89 -43.70 2.92
C THR A 99 -12.31 -43.12 1.56
N SER A 100 -13.61 -42.89 1.36
CA SER A 100 -14.13 -42.27 0.15
C SER A 100 -13.58 -40.85 -0.04
N LEU A 101 -13.53 -40.06 1.03
CA LEU A 101 -12.96 -38.70 0.99
C LEU A 101 -11.46 -38.72 0.68
N ASN A 102 -10.69 -39.66 1.20
CA ASN A 102 -9.27 -39.80 0.88
C ASN A 102 -9.07 -40.04 -0.63
N THR A 103 -9.88 -40.96 -1.20
CA THR A 103 -9.84 -41.23 -2.64
C THR A 103 -10.22 -40.00 -3.47
N VAL A 104 -11.29 -39.31 -3.08
CA VAL A 104 -11.71 -38.07 -3.74
C VAL A 104 -10.62 -36.99 -3.67
N VAL A 105 -10.04 -36.77 -2.49
CA VAL A 105 -8.95 -35.78 -2.30
C VAL A 105 -7.73 -36.13 -3.16
N SER A 106 -7.35 -37.41 -3.25
CA SER A 106 -6.27 -37.85 -4.14
C SER A 106 -6.58 -37.52 -5.59
N THR A 107 -7.75 -37.91 -6.07
CA THR A 107 -8.18 -37.65 -7.48
C THR A 107 -8.25 -36.16 -7.78
N LEU A 108 -8.77 -35.35 -6.84
CA LEU A 108 -8.83 -33.89 -7.03
C LEU A 108 -7.44 -33.27 -7.05
N LYS A 109 -6.49 -33.77 -6.22
CA LYS A 109 -5.10 -33.32 -6.24
C LYS A 109 -4.39 -33.64 -7.55
N ASP A 110 -4.59 -34.85 -8.08
CA ASP A 110 -4.01 -35.26 -9.36
C ASP A 110 -4.55 -34.38 -10.50
N ARG A 111 -5.84 -34.09 -10.49
CA ARG A 111 -6.49 -33.18 -11.45
C ARG A 111 -5.98 -31.74 -11.30
N LYS A 112 -5.79 -31.30 -10.06
CA LYS A 112 -5.18 -29.98 -9.77
C LYS A 112 -3.78 -29.87 -10.34
N ASN A 113 -2.92 -30.85 -10.07
CA ASN A 113 -1.53 -30.88 -10.56
C ASN A 113 -1.48 -30.85 -12.09
N ALA A 114 -2.36 -31.58 -12.77
CA ALA A 114 -2.47 -31.57 -14.24
C ALA A 114 -2.88 -30.18 -14.77
N LEU A 115 -3.82 -29.53 -14.11
CA LEU A 115 -4.25 -28.18 -14.48
C LEU A 115 -3.17 -27.11 -14.20
N GLU A 116 -2.42 -27.23 -13.09
CA GLU A 116 -1.30 -26.37 -12.77
C GLU A 116 -0.17 -26.49 -13.81
N ALA A 117 0.16 -27.70 -14.23
CA ALA A 117 1.11 -27.95 -15.30
C ALA A 117 0.64 -27.31 -16.63
N SER A 118 -0.63 -27.46 -16.99
CA SER A 118 -1.23 -26.84 -18.18
C SER A 118 -1.19 -25.30 -18.10
N ARG A 119 -1.44 -24.75 -16.90
CA ARG A 119 -1.39 -23.31 -16.65
C ARG A 119 0.03 -22.77 -16.80
N THR A 120 1.04 -23.47 -16.26
CA THR A 120 2.45 -23.06 -16.34
C THR A 120 2.91 -22.95 -17.79
N VAL A 121 2.55 -23.93 -18.64
CA VAL A 121 2.84 -23.90 -20.09
C VAL A 121 2.15 -22.71 -20.78
N THR A 122 0.93 -22.38 -20.39
CA THR A 122 0.17 -21.27 -20.98
C THR A 122 0.73 -19.91 -20.48
N THR A 123 1.15 -19.82 -19.23
CA THR A 123 1.77 -18.60 -18.63
C THR A 123 3.11 -18.28 -19.28
N GLN A 124 3.96 -19.30 -19.53
CA GLN A 124 5.23 -19.12 -20.24
C GLN A 124 5.06 -18.56 -21.66
N LYS A 125 3.93 -18.88 -22.31
CA LYS A 125 3.58 -18.31 -23.63
C LYS A 125 3.15 -16.83 -23.57
N ILE A 126 2.76 -16.33 -22.38
CA ILE A 126 2.29 -14.96 -22.15
C ILE A 126 3.40 -14.06 -21.56
N GLU A 127 4.43 -14.63 -20.93
CA GLU A 127 5.55 -13.87 -20.32
C GLU A 127 6.34 -13.03 -21.33
N SER A 128 6.10 -13.23 -22.61
CA SER A 128 6.59 -12.36 -23.69
C SER A 128 5.74 -11.10 -23.93
N THR A 129 4.71 -10.83 -23.12
CA THR A 129 3.72 -9.74 -23.31
C THR A 129 3.66 -8.80 -22.09
N PRO A 130 3.35 -7.47 -22.27
CA PRO A 130 3.60 -6.42 -21.26
C PRO A 130 2.83 -6.56 -19.94
N THR A 131 3.42 -6.00 -18.91
CA THR A 131 3.12 -6.02 -17.46
C THR A 131 1.66 -5.76 -17.05
N GLN A 132 0.90 -5.01 -17.84
CA GLN A 132 -0.50 -4.62 -17.53
C GLN A 132 -1.50 -5.79 -17.48
N ALA A 133 -1.23 -6.88 -18.19
CA ALA A 133 -2.10 -8.06 -18.18
C ALA A 133 -1.97 -8.87 -16.87
N LYS A 134 -0.84 -8.79 -16.19
CA LYS A 134 -0.54 -9.52 -14.96
C LYS A 134 -1.28 -8.93 -13.75
N ASP A 135 -1.39 -7.61 -13.71
CA ASP A 135 -2.04 -6.89 -12.60
C ASP A 135 -3.57 -7.05 -12.63
N LEU A 136 -4.14 -7.13 -13.85
CA LEU A 136 -5.58 -7.35 -14.02
C LEU A 136 -6.00 -8.76 -13.55
N LEU A 137 -5.21 -9.79 -13.89
CA LEU A 137 -5.44 -11.17 -13.43
C LEU A 137 -5.33 -11.31 -11.89
N GLY A 138 -4.45 -10.55 -11.27
CA GLY A 138 -4.31 -10.52 -9.80
C GLY A 138 -5.55 -9.94 -9.12
N ALA A 139 -6.12 -8.87 -9.67
CA ALA A 139 -7.31 -8.22 -9.13
C ALA A 139 -8.58 -9.07 -9.28
N GLU A 140 -8.80 -9.68 -10.44
CA GLU A 140 -9.95 -10.58 -10.69
C GLU A 140 -9.92 -11.83 -9.82
N ARG A 141 -8.72 -12.41 -9.60
CA ARG A 141 -8.55 -13.56 -8.71
C ARG A 141 -8.95 -13.20 -7.27
N ASN A 142 -8.52 -12.05 -6.79
CA ASN A 142 -8.85 -11.59 -5.43
C ASN A 142 -10.35 -11.30 -5.26
N GLN A 143 -11.01 -10.79 -6.30
CA GLN A 143 -12.46 -10.57 -6.30
C GLN A 143 -13.21 -11.90 -6.20
N LYS A 144 -12.87 -12.88 -7.02
CA LYS A 144 -13.53 -14.19 -7.07
C LYS A 144 -13.36 -15.00 -5.79
N VAL A 145 -12.18 -14.93 -5.17
CA VAL A 145 -11.92 -15.54 -3.84
C VAL A 145 -12.79 -14.91 -2.75
N LYS A 146 -12.94 -13.58 -2.75
CA LYS A 146 -13.78 -12.87 -1.79
C LYS A 146 -15.27 -13.18 -1.98
N GLU A 147 -15.73 -13.30 -3.20
CA GLU A 147 -17.12 -13.64 -3.52
C GLU A 147 -17.46 -15.06 -3.04
N GLN A 148 -16.61 -16.03 -3.29
CA GLN A 148 -16.83 -17.42 -2.84
C GLN A 148 -16.74 -17.55 -1.32
N LEU A 149 -15.81 -16.83 -0.68
CA LEU A 149 -15.75 -16.77 0.78
C LEU A 149 -17.02 -16.16 1.38
N TYR A 150 -17.55 -15.12 0.74
CA TYR A 150 -18.81 -14.51 1.16
C TYR A 150 -19.99 -15.46 1.04
N LEU A 151 -20.13 -16.17 -0.07
CA LEU A 151 -21.19 -17.16 -0.29
C LEU A 151 -21.08 -18.32 0.72
N PHE A 152 -19.87 -18.81 0.99
CA PHE A 152 -19.61 -19.83 2.01
C PHE A 152 -20.03 -19.35 3.42
N LEU A 153 -19.66 -18.13 3.80
CA LEU A 153 -20.04 -17.55 5.09
C LEU A 153 -21.54 -17.32 5.19
N LEU A 154 -22.20 -16.93 4.10
CA LEU A 154 -23.66 -16.78 4.03
C LEU A 154 -24.35 -18.14 4.25
N GLN A 155 -23.92 -19.17 3.56
CA GLN A 155 -24.43 -20.53 3.70
C GLN A 155 -24.25 -21.06 5.13
N LYS A 156 -23.08 -20.81 5.73
CA LYS A 156 -22.78 -21.21 7.12
C LYS A 156 -23.65 -20.46 8.14
N ARG A 157 -23.98 -19.21 7.85
CA ARG A 157 -24.92 -18.42 8.65
C ARG A 157 -26.34 -18.98 8.58
N GLU A 158 -26.82 -19.33 7.38
CA GLU A 158 -28.16 -19.92 7.21
C GLU A 158 -28.27 -21.28 7.91
N GLU A 159 -27.24 -22.14 7.81
CA GLU A 159 -27.16 -23.43 8.47
C GLU A 159 -27.23 -23.29 10.01
N ASN A 160 -26.54 -22.31 10.58
CA ASN A 160 -26.62 -21.98 12.01
C ASN A 160 -27.99 -21.44 12.42
N GLN A 161 -28.71 -20.71 11.55
CA GLN A 161 -30.06 -20.23 11.85
C GLN A 161 -31.08 -21.37 11.81
N LEU A 162 -30.97 -22.30 10.86
CA LEU A 162 -31.83 -23.48 10.80
C LEU A 162 -31.62 -24.39 12.01
N SER A 163 -30.38 -24.58 12.45
CA SER A 163 -30.05 -25.38 13.64
C SER A 163 -30.59 -24.79 14.95
N ARG A 164 -30.77 -23.47 15.02
CA ARG A 164 -31.38 -22.78 16.16
C ARG A 164 -32.91 -22.94 16.21
N ASN A 165 -33.57 -23.07 15.07
CA ASN A 165 -35.03 -23.16 14.97
C ASN A 165 -35.58 -24.58 15.13
N THR A 166 -34.73 -25.61 15.15
CA THR A 166 -35.15 -27.02 15.31
C THR A 166 -35.17 -27.52 16.75
N VAL A 167 -34.89 -26.67 17.74
CA VAL A 167 -35.11 -27.00 19.12
C VAL A 167 -36.62 -26.96 19.40
N ALA A 168 -37.30 -28.08 19.19
CA ALA A 168 -38.70 -28.20 19.56
C ALA A 168 -38.84 -28.05 21.10
N ASN A 169 -39.53 -27.00 21.48
CA ASN A 169 -39.89 -26.77 22.88
C ASN A 169 -40.88 -27.83 23.33
N ASN A 170 -40.41 -28.93 23.86
CA ASN A 170 -41.23 -29.94 24.54
C ASN A 170 -41.42 -29.63 26.03
N ALA A 171 -41.29 -28.39 26.45
CA ALA A 171 -41.53 -27.99 27.81
C ALA A 171 -43.03 -27.66 28.02
N LYS A 172 -43.75 -28.49 28.74
CA LYS A 172 -45.14 -28.21 29.19
C LYS A 172 -45.06 -27.47 30.50
N LEU A 173 -45.65 -26.28 30.51
CA LEU A 173 -45.71 -25.43 31.70
C LEU A 173 -46.61 -26.10 32.76
N LEU A 174 -46.04 -26.61 33.85
CA LEU A 174 -46.75 -27.27 34.93
C LEU A 174 -47.22 -26.29 36.03
N THR A 175 -46.58 -25.17 36.15
CA THR A 175 -46.97 -24.08 37.05
C THR A 175 -46.77 -22.73 36.40
N PRO A 176 -47.73 -21.77 36.60
CA PRO A 176 -47.51 -20.44 36.10
C PRO A 176 -46.32 -19.77 36.81
N PRO A 177 -45.48 -19.05 36.09
CA PRO A 177 -44.32 -18.41 36.68
C PRO A 177 -44.77 -17.33 37.68
N SER A 178 -44.47 -17.59 38.95
CA SER A 178 -44.58 -16.59 40.02
C SER A 178 -43.19 -16.00 40.21
N GLY A 179 -42.95 -14.90 39.56
CA GLY A 179 -41.68 -14.17 39.63
C GLY A 179 -41.82 -12.79 40.21
N SER A 180 -40.76 -12.26 40.73
CA SER A 180 -40.60 -10.86 41.14
C SER A 180 -41.08 -9.91 40.05
N ARG A 181 -41.84 -8.85 40.43
CA ARG A 181 -42.30 -7.82 39.46
C ARG A 181 -41.20 -6.98 38.85
N SER A 182 -39.98 -7.15 39.32
CA SER A 182 -38.78 -6.53 38.73
C SER A 182 -37.93 -7.60 38.05
N PRO A 183 -37.46 -7.36 36.82
CA PRO A 183 -36.55 -8.31 36.13
C PRO A 183 -35.25 -8.48 36.92
N SER A 184 -34.93 -9.72 37.28
CA SER A 184 -33.68 -10.06 37.98
C SER A 184 -32.44 -10.05 37.05
N SER A 185 -32.67 -10.09 35.73
CA SER A 185 -31.65 -10.03 34.69
C SER A 185 -32.27 -9.47 33.41
N PRO A 186 -31.54 -8.65 32.62
CA PRO A 186 -30.20 -8.13 32.92
C PRO A 186 -30.20 -6.96 33.90
N VAL A 187 -29.18 -6.90 34.77
CA VAL A 187 -28.97 -5.73 35.66
C VAL A 187 -28.51 -4.55 34.77
N LYS A 188 -29.39 -3.51 34.72
CA LYS A 188 -29.15 -2.34 33.83
C LYS A 188 -27.76 -1.71 34.01
N MET A 189 -27.25 -1.66 35.23
CA MET A 189 -25.94 -1.11 35.53
C MET A 189 -24.81 -1.95 34.88
N ASN A 190 -24.88 -3.27 34.95
CA ASN A 190 -23.89 -4.15 34.34
C ASN A 190 -23.88 -4.05 32.82
N VAL A 191 -25.07 -3.99 32.19
CA VAL A 191 -25.22 -3.78 30.74
C VAL A 191 -24.64 -2.44 30.33
N MET A 192 -24.88 -1.39 31.10
CA MET A 192 -24.34 -0.06 30.82
C MET A 192 -22.81 -0.01 30.95
N ILE A 193 -22.26 -0.65 31.99
CA ILE A 193 -20.81 -0.75 32.18
C ILE A 193 -20.17 -1.51 31.01
N ILE A 194 -20.73 -2.66 30.64
CA ILE A 194 -20.24 -3.46 29.51
C ILE A 194 -20.32 -2.66 28.21
N ALA A 195 -21.42 -1.94 27.97
CA ALA A 195 -21.57 -1.12 26.77
C ALA A 195 -20.54 0.01 26.69
N VAL A 196 -20.24 0.67 27.82
CA VAL A 196 -19.22 1.72 27.89
C VAL A 196 -17.82 1.12 27.67
N VAL A 197 -17.51 0.00 28.32
CA VAL A 197 -16.22 -0.68 28.17
C VAL A 197 -16.03 -1.13 26.71
N LEU A 198 -17.00 -1.79 26.12
CA LEU A 198 -16.93 -2.22 24.72
C LEU A 198 -16.88 -1.02 23.76
N GLY A 199 -17.65 0.04 24.05
CA GLY A 199 -17.65 1.27 23.26
C GLY A 199 -16.29 1.99 23.22
N LEU A 200 -15.48 1.86 24.28
CA LEU A 200 -14.12 2.40 24.33
C LEU A 200 -13.08 1.40 23.78
N LEU A 201 -13.25 0.12 24.08
CA LEU A 201 -12.25 -0.92 23.74
C LEU A 201 -12.24 -1.22 22.24
N ILE A 202 -13.41 -1.25 21.59
CA ILE A 202 -13.50 -1.54 20.14
C ILE A 202 -12.80 -0.47 19.30
N PRO A 203 -13.05 0.84 19.47
CA PRO A 203 -12.32 1.87 18.73
C PRO A 203 -10.81 1.85 19.02
N MET A 204 -10.41 1.60 20.28
CA MET A 204 -9.01 1.49 20.67
C MET A 204 -8.33 0.31 19.97
N LEU A 205 -9.00 -0.85 19.92
CA LEU A 205 -8.51 -2.05 19.22
C LEU A 205 -8.38 -1.79 17.71
N ILE A 206 -9.38 -1.15 17.09
CA ILE A 206 -9.34 -0.79 15.67
C ILE A 206 -8.16 0.14 15.38
N LEU A 207 -7.97 1.19 16.19
CA LEU A 207 -6.85 2.11 16.04
C LEU A 207 -5.50 1.39 16.22
N PHE A 208 -5.39 0.48 17.18
CA PHE A 208 -4.19 -0.33 17.41
C PHE A 208 -3.88 -1.20 16.20
N ILE A 209 -4.89 -1.91 15.66
CA ILE A 209 -4.73 -2.76 14.47
C ILE A 209 -4.33 -1.91 13.26
N VAL A 210 -5.03 -0.82 12.98
CA VAL A 210 -4.74 0.08 11.85
C VAL A 210 -3.33 0.67 11.97
N ASN A 211 -2.91 1.02 13.20
CA ASN A 211 -1.57 1.55 13.44
C ASN A 211 -0.46 0.51 13.25
N ASN A 212 -0.68 -0.74 13.72
CA ASN A 212 0.28 -1.83 13.56
C ASN A 212 0.36 -2.37 12.12
N LEU A 213 -0.75 -2.36 11.38
CA LEU A 213 -0.78 -2.77 9.98
C LEU A 213 -0.21 -1.72 9.02
N ASN A 214 0.11 -0.52 9.51
CA ASN A 214 0.67 0.52 8.66
C ASN A 214 2.17 0.31 8.45
N THR A 215 2.51 -0.17 7.26
CA THR A 215 3.88 -0.43 6.81
C THR A 215 4.60 0.81 6.26
N LYS A 216 3.96 1.99 6.26
CA LYS A 216 4.52 3.18 5.63
C LYS A 216 5.53 3.91 6.51
N VAL A 217 6.53 4.51 5.89
CA VAL A 217 7.44 5.46 6.52
C VAL A 217 6.64 6.68 6.97
N ARG A 218 6.71 7.03 8.26
CA ARG A 218 5.97 8.16 8.85
C ARG A 218 6.87 9.33 9.25
N GLY A 219 8.08 9.02 9.70
CA GLY A 219 8.97 10.03 10.24
C GLY A 219 10.43 9.59 10.27
N ARG A 220 11.27 10.43 10.85
CA ARG A 220 12.72 10.21 10.96
C ARG A 220 13.09 8.90 11.66
N GLN A 221 12.28 8.46 12.62
CA GLN A 221 12.53 7.21 13.37
C GLN A 221 12.58 5.98 12.47
N ASP A 222 11.82 5.96 11.40
CA ASP A 222 11.74 4.83 10.47
C ASP A 222 12.98 4.70 9.59
N ILE A 223 13.72 5.82 9.38
CA ILE A 223 14.88 5.90 8.50
C ILE A 223 16.20 6.10 9.25
N GLN A 224 16.18 6.18 10.59
CA GLN A 224 17.39 6.44 11.39
C GLN A 224 18.45 5.34 11.31
N ASN A 225 18.07 4.12 10.93
CA ASN A 225 18.95 2.97 10.80
C ASN A 225 19.65 2.91 9.44
N LEU A 226 19.28 3.79 8.50
CA LEU A 226 19.96 3.87 7.21
C LEU A 226 21.33 4.58 7.37
N SER A 227 22.33 4.08 6.67
CA SER A 227 23.69 4.69 6.64
C SER A 227 23.73 5.95 5.76
N ILE A 228 22.68 6.20 5.00
CA ILE A 228 22.56 7.31 4.07
C ILE A 228 22.40 8.64 4.82
N PRO A 229 23.19 9.68 4.50
CA PRO A 229 23.09 10.96 5.18
C PRO A 229 21.70 11.59 5.02
N PHE A 230 21.10 11.98 6.15
CA PHE A 230 19.82 12.66 6.20
C PHE A 230 20.00 14.18 6.25
N ILE A 231 19.45 14.92 5.26
CA ILE A 231 19.65 16.36 5.15
C ILE A 231 18.49 17.19 5.68
N GLY A 232 17.34 16.59 5.94
CA GLY A 232 16.22 17.32 6.54
C GLY A 232 14.86 16.75 6.18
N GLU A 233 13.85 17.39 6.74
CA GLU A 233 12.45 17.05 6.51
C GLU A 233 11.63 18.28 6.16
N ILE A 234 10.66 18.11 5.27
CA ILE A 234 9.73 19.16 4.87
C ILE A 234 8.34 18.79 5.39
N PRO A 235 7.74 19.65 6.22
CA PRO A 235 6.41 19.39 6.76
C PRO A 235 5.34 19.46 5.67
N LEU A 236 4.22 18.77 5.90
CA LEU A 236 3.09 18.79 5.00
C LEU A 236 2.45 20.19 4.95
N SER A 237 2.42 20.79 3.77
CA SER A 237 1.77 22.09 3.55
C SER A 237 0.26 21.91 3.49
N TYR A 238 -0.46 22.37 4.51
CA TYR A 238 -1.93 22.42 4.50
C TYR A 238 -2.40 23.85 4.33
N ARG A 239 -3.17 24.11 3.29
CA ARG A 239 -4.01 25.32 3.24
C ARG A 239 -5.20 25.06 4.18
N LYS A 240 -5.25 25.72 5.36
CA LYS A 240 -6.40 25.66 6.29
C LYS A 240 -7.65 26.16 5.56
N ARG A 241 -8.49 25.27 5.04
CA ARG A 241 -9.86 25.60 4.68
C ARG A 241 -10.71 25.61 5.94
N LYS A 242 -11.28 26.78 6.27
CA LYS A 242 -12.27 26.93 7.34
C LYS A 242 -13.60 26.35 6.86
N GLY A 243 -14.08 25.27 7.52
CA GLY A 243 -15.42 24.69 7.31
C GLY A 243 -15.53 23.25 7.79
N LEU A 244 -16.65 22.93 8.44
CA LEU A 244 -16.97 21.60 9.01
C LEU A 244 -17.07 20.49 7.93
N LEU A 245 -17.31 20.84 6.65
CA LEU A 245 -17.46 19.92 5.52
C LEU A 245 -16.12 19.58 4.82
N SER A 246 -14.98 20.02 5.36
CA SER A 246 -13.66 19.75 4.76
C SER A 246 -13.17 18.30 4.91
N ILE A 247 -13.86 17.49 5.71
CA ILE A 247 -13.48 16.10 6.02
C ILE A 247 -13.69 15.17 4.82
N PHE A 248 -14.63 15.50 3.92
CA PHE A 248 -14.99 14.67 2.76
C PHE A 248 -14.32 15.06 1.44
N ASN A 249 -13.58 16.15 1.37
CA ASN A 249 -12.95 16.58 0.12
C ASN A 249 -11.51 16.09 0.04
N ARG A 250 -11.23 15.22 -0.93
CA ARG A 250 -9.88 14.75 -1.29
C ARG A 250 -8.91 15.92 -1.32
N ARG A 251 -7.85 15.81 -0.53
CA ARG A 251 -6.72 16.73 -0.44
C ARG A 251 -6.14 16.96 -1.83
N LYS A 252 -6.32 18.16 -2.40
CA LYS A 252 -5.56 18.57 -3.58
C LYS A 252 -4.15 18.92 -3.10
N ASP A 253 -3.14 18.23 -3.62
CA ASP A 253 -1.74 18.62 -3.44
C ASP A 253 -1.58 20.07 -3.92
N VAL A 254 -1.06 20.90 -3.03
CA VAL A 254 -0.83 22.30 -3.33
C VAL A 254 0.42 22.38 -4.21
N ARG A 255 0.23 22.57 -5.51
CA ARG A 255 1.31 22.83 -6.46
C ARG A 255 1.60 24.35 -6.45
N GLU A 256 2.12 24.85 -5.33
CA GLU A 256 2.43 26.26 -5.13
C GLU A 256 3.89 26.42 -4.68
N ILE A 257 4.51 27.53 -5.08
CA ILE A 257 5.79 27.94 -4.55
C ILE A 257 5.52 28.53 -3.17
N VAL A 258 5.93 27.82 -2.14
CA VAL A 258 5.68 28.18 -0.73
C VAL A 258 6.85 28.95 -0.12
N VAL A 259 8.04 28.87 -0.74
CA VAL A 259 9.25 29.57 -0.29
C VAL A 259 9.21 31.01 -0.79
N GLN A 260 9.29 31.96 0.16
CA GLN A 260 9.24 33.39 -0.09
C GLN A 260 10.26 34.12 0.78
N GLU A 261 10.79 35.25 0.30
CA GLU A 261 11.83 36.03 0.99
C GLU A 261 11.44 36.48 2.41
N LYS A 262 10.19 36.90 2.60
CA LYS A 262 9.71 37.55 3.84
C LYS A 262 8.78 36.68 4.67
N ASN A 263 8.68 35.39 4.39
CA ASN A 263 7.73 34.52 5.08
C ASN A 263 8.45 33.61 6.10
N GLY A 264 8.16 33.79 7.38
CA GLY A 264 8.75 33.01 8.49
C GLY A 264 7.95 31.77 8.88
N ASN A 265 7.19 31.15 7.96
CA ASN A 265 6.42 29.93 8.26
C ASN A 265 7.34 28.70 8.36
N ASN A 266 6.86 27.65 9.07
CA ASN A 266 7.61 26.42 9.34
C ASN A 266 8.15 25.75 8.08
N ILE A 267 7.43 25.82 6.95
CA ILE A 267 7.85 25.19 5.70
C ILE A 267 9.01 25.94 5.04
N ASN A 268 9.01 27.27 5.14
CA ASN A 268 10.09 28.11 4.63
C ASN A 268 11.38 27.86 5.39
N GLU A 269 11.28 27.73 6.73
CA GLU A 269 12.40 27.38 7.58
C GLU A 269 12.94 25.96 7.32
N ALA A 270 12.06 25.00 7.07
CA ALA A 270 12.45 23.66 6.67
C ALA A 270 13.29 23.67 5.36
N PHE A 271 12.86 24.45 4.36
CA PHE A 271 13.65 24.59 3.12
C PHE A 271 14.98 25.30 3.34
N ARG A 272 15.06 26.24 4.28
CA ARG A 272 16.35 26.89 4.67
C ARG A 272 17.31 25.89 5.30
N VAL A 273 16.82 25.04 6.20
CA VAL A 273 17.62 23.97 6.82
C VAL A 273 18.10 22.99 5.77
N VAL A 274 17.22 22.50 4.93
CA VAL A 274 17.56 21.57 3.82
C VAL A 274 18.59 22.20 2.88
N ARG A 275 18.41 23.45 2.48
CA ARG A 275 19.37 24.18 1.67
C ARG A 275 20.76 24.24 2.33
N THR A 276 20.81 24.62 3.62
CA THR A 276 22.07 24.75 4.35
C THR A 276 22.78 23.40 4.45
N ASN A 277 22.06 22.32 4.77
CA ASN A 277 22.64 20.98 4.85
C ASN A 277 23.10 20.48 3.47
N LEU A 278 22.33 20.78 2.41
CA LEU A 278 22.73 20.41 1.06
C LEU A 278 23.98 21.19 0.59
N GLU A 279 24.15 22.45 1.00
CA GLU A 279 25.37 23.24 0.74
C GLU A 279 26.62 22.60 1.35
N PHE A 280 26.50 22.01 2.55
CA PHE A 280 27.62 21.28 3.16
C PHE A 280 27.99 20.02 2.35
N VAL A 281 26.98 19.30 1.83
CA VAL A 281 27.21 18.12 0.99
C VAL A 281 27.82 18.50 -0.36
N LEU A 282 27.36 19.59 -0.97
CA LEU A 282 27.89 20.08 -2.24
C LEU A 282 29.36 20.53 -2.13
N GLY A 283 29.73 21.16 -1.00
CA GLY A 283 31.05 21.72 -0.86
C GLY A 283 31.32 22.87 -1.86
N LYS A 284 32.55 22.96 -2.41
CA LYS A 284 32.94 24.05 -3.31
C LYS A 284 32.84 23.70 -4.80
N ASP A 285 33.00 22.43 -5.14
CA ASP A 285 33.21 22.00 -6.53
C ASP A 285 31.94 21.40 -7.17
N ASN A 286 31.01 20.89 -6.37
CA ASN A 286 29.79 20.26 -6.84
C ASN A 286 28.69 21.29 -7.09
N LYS A 287 28.03 21.20 -8.23
CA LYS A 287 27.02 22.17 -8.67
C LYS A 287 25.71 21.53 -9.12
N VAL A 288 25.67 20.24 -9.38
CA VAL A 288 24.51 19.57 -9.98
C VAL A 288 23.86 18.63 -8.98
N VAL A 289 22.61 18.88 -8.66
CA VAL A 289 21.80 18.09 -7.75
C VAL A 289 20.60 17.52 -8.51
N MET A 290 20.44 16.21 -8.54
CA MET A 290 19.20 15.61 -9.03
C MET A 290 18.28 15.22 -7.88
N LEU A 291 16.98 15.36 -8.09
CA LEU A 291 15.94 14.88 -7.19
C LEU A 291 15.27 13.66 -7.79
N THR A 292 15.28 12.56 -7.05
CA THR A 292 14.57 11.34 -7.45
C THR A 292 13.84 10.68 -6.25
N SER A 293 13.12 9.59 -6.46
CA SER A 293 12.38 8.86 -5.44
C SER A 293 11.98 7.47 -5.93
N SER A 294 11.52 6.55 -5.08
CA SER A 294 10.91 5.29 -5.53
C SER A 294 9.55 5.54 -6.18
N ASN A 295 8.69 6.32 -5.56
CA ASN A 295 7.28 6.38 -5.94
C ASN A 295 6.91 7.66 -6.69
N VAL A 296 5.91 7.53 -7.58
CA VAL A 296 5.17 8.68 -8.10
C VAL A 296 4.42 9.37 -6.95
N GLY A 297 4.39 10.71 -6.96
CA GLY A 297 3.70 11.47 -5.92
C GLY A 297 4.52 11.73 -4.65
N SER A 298 5.81 11.39 -4.64
CA SER A 298 6.73 11.70 -3.52
C SER A 298 6.96 13.20 -3.33
N GLY A 299 6.58 14.03 -4.30
CA GLY A 299 6.69 15.48 -4.25
C GLY A 299 8.02 16.03 -4.76
N LYS A 300 8.71 15.29 -5.62
CA LYS A 300 10.00 15.72 -6.23
C LYS A 300 9.91 17.12 -6.84
N THR A 301 8.99 17.35 -7.78
CA THR A 301 8.80 18.63 -8.46
C THR A 301 8.47 19.76 -7.48
N PHE A 302 7.71 19.50 -6.42
CA PHE A 302 7.45 20.47 -5.36
C PHE A 302 8.75 20.81 -4.61
N VAL A 303 9.53 19.79 -4.24
CA VAL A 303 10.80 19.98 -3.53
C VAL A 303 11.83 20.66 -4.42
N SER A 304 12.00 20.23 -5.68
CA SER A 304 12.97 20.81 -6.63
C SER A 304 12.72 22.29 -6.87
N THR A 305 11.45 22.66 -7.15
CA THR A 305 11.06 24.05 -7.42
C THR A 305 11.27 24.94 -6.18
N ASN A 306 10.82 24.50 -5.00
CA ASN A 306 10.95 25.31 -3.78
C ASN A 306 12.40 25.38 -3.28
N LEU A 307 13.18 24.31 -3.44
CA LEU A 307 14.60 24.28 -3.10
C LEU A 307 15.39 25.21 -4.03
N ALA A 308 15.14 25.17 -5.36
CA ALA A 308 15.74 26.08 -6.33
C ALA A 308 15.42 27.55 -6.00
N THR A 309 14.17 27.82 -5.65
CA THR A 309 13.74 29.16 -5.19
C THR A 309 14.48 29.58 -3.92
N SER A 310 14.67 28.66 -2.98
CA SER A 310 15.40 28.94 -1.73
C SER A 310 16.88 29.31 -1.98
N PHE A 311 17.52 28.66 -2.95
CA PHE A 311 18.90 29.01 -3.36
C PHE A 311 18.96 30.35 -4.10
N ALA A 312 18.01 30.59 -5.01
CA ALA A 312 17.92 31.84 -5.74
C ALA A 312 17.70 33.05 -4.83
N ILE A 313 16.87 32.91 -3.79
CA ILE A 313 16.67 33.95 -2.75
C ILE A 313 17.98 34.23 -1.99
N LYS A 314 18.83 33.22 -1.79
CA LYS A 314 20.16 33.41 -1.19
C LYS A 314 21.15 34.15 -2.10
N GLY A 315 20.78 34.42 -3.34
CA GLY A 315 21.63 35.09 -4.33
C GLY A 315 22.43 34.16 -5.25
N LYS A 316 22.20 32.82 -5.17
CA LYS A 316 22.83 31.85 -6.08
C LYS A 316 22.13 31.91 -7.45
N LYS A 317 22.90 32.02 -8.52
CA LYS A 317 22.39 31.87 -9.89
C LYS A 317 22.05 30.41 -10.11
N THR A 318 20.76 30.11 -10.11
CA THR A 318 20.26 28.72 -10.07
C THR A 318 19.52 28.38 -11.36
N LEU A 319 19.80 27.20 -11.92
CA LEU A 319 19.04 26.60 -13.01
C LEU A 319 18.19 25.46 -12.45
N LEU A 320 16.91 25.44 -12.80
CA LEU A 320 16.01 24.33 -12.54
C LEU A 320 15.68 23.65 -13.87
N LEU A 321 16.05 22.37 -14.00
CA LEU A 321 15.91 21.60 -15.23
C LEU A 321 14.95 20.43 -15.00
N ASP A 322 13.90 20.33 -15.82
CA ASP A 322 12.94 19.22 -15.77
C ASP A 322 13.34 18.11 -16.75
N LEU A 323 13.86 17.02 -16.22
CA LEU A 323 14.19 15.80 -16.99
C LEU A 323 13.18 14.65 -16.75
N ASP A 324 12.04 14.89 -16.07
CA ASP A 324 10.90 13.96 -16.10
C ASP A 324 10.11 14.16 -17.41
N LEU A 325 10.74 13.78 -18.53
CA LEU A 325 10.22 13.94 -19.89
C LEU A 325 8.88 13.25 -20.13
N ARG A 326 8.42 12.44 -19.16
CA ARG A 326 7.17 11.67 -19.26
C ARG A 326 5.96 12.43 -18.69
N LYS A 327 6.17 13.37 -17.76
CA LYS A 327 5.08 14.02 -17.02
C LYS A 327 4.97 15.52 -17.13
N ALA A 328 6.03 16.21 -17.49
CA ALA A 328 6.09 17.66 -17.62
C ALA A 328 5.44 18.41 -16.42
N SER A 329 5.63 17.90 -15.20
CA SER A 329 4.94 18.39 -14.00
C SER A 329 5.38 19.80 -13.60
N MET A 330 6.61 20.18 -13.91
CA MET A 330 7.19 21.49 -13.60
C MET A 330 6.62 22.60 -14.48
N SER A 331 6.16 22.29 -15.68
CA SER A 331 5.61 23.25 -16.63
C SER A 331 4.50 24.11 -16.01
N THR A 332 3.73 23.55 -15.06
CA THR A 332 2.65 24.29 -14.37
C THR A 332 3.13 25.44 -13.49
N PHE A 333 4.40 25.46 -13.07
CA PHE A 333 4.99 26.54 -12.26
C PHE A 333 5.47 27.73 -13.12
N VAL A 334 5.58 27.52 -14.43
CA VAL A 334 6.06 28.52 -15.39
C VAL A 334 5.08 28.75 -16.53
N ASP A 335 3.76 28.65 -16.25
CA ASP A 335 2.62 28.85 -17.18
C ASP A 335 2.62 27.90 -18.38
N SER A 336 3.10 26.68 -18.17
CA SER A 336 3.02 25.56 -19.13
C SER A 336 3.53 25.94 -20.54
N PRO A 337 4.79 26.38 -20.69
CA PRO A 337 5.34 26.72 -21.98
C PRO A 337 5.36 25.48 -22.89
N GLN A 338 5.08 25.73 -24.18
CA GLN A 338 5.07 24.68 -25.21
C GLN A 338 6.49 24.24 -25.62
N ARG A 339 7.50 25.03 -25.28
CA ARG A 339 8.90 24.81 -25.62
C ARG A 339 9.67 24.39 -24.38
N GLY A 340 10.59 23.46 -24.54
CA GLY A 340 11.37 22.97 -23.40
C GLY A 340 12.55 22.11 -23.81
N ILE A 341 13.13 21.42 -22.82
CA ILE A 341 14.33 20.61 -23.00
C ILE A 341 14.15 19.53 -24.04
N SER A 342 12.98 18.90 -24.14
CA SER A 342 12.73 17.84 -25.12
C SER A 342 12.82 18.38 -26.57
N ASP A 343 12.33 19.59 -26.78
CA ASP A 343 12.36 20.22 -28.10
C ASP A 343 13.80 20.64 -28.47
N TYR A 344 14.60 21.07 -27.49
CA TYR A 344 16.03 21.34 -27.67
C TYR A 344 16.79 20.05 -27.97
N LEU A 345 16.59 18.99 -27.20
CA LEU A 345 17.27 17.71 -27.42
C LEU A 345 16.89 17.04 -28.74
N ASN A 346 15.68 17.29 -29.23
CA ASN A 346 15.22 16.85 -30.57
C ASN A 346 15.65 17.77 -31.71
N GLU A 347 16.58 18.71 -31.48
CA GLU A 347 17.13 19.61 -32.48
C GLU A 347 16.09 20.55 -33.15
N ARG A 348 14.94 20.77 -32.47
CA ARG A 348 13.95 21.78 -32.94
C ARG A 348 14.40 23.20 -32.69
N TYR A 349 15.27 23.41 -31.73
CA TYR A 349 15.89 24.69 -31.35
C TYR A 349 17.39 24.50 -31.19
N ASP A 350 18.17 25.36 -31.73
CA ASP A 350 19.64 25.32 -31.64
C ASP A 350 20.15 26.02 -30.39
N ASP A 351 19.52 27.09 -29.96
CA ASP A 351 19.88 27.81 -28.74
C ASP A 351 18.99 27.38 -27.56
N VAL A 352 19.62 26.95 -26.45
CA VAL A 352 18.91 26.63 -25.20
C VAL A 352 18.14 27.82 -24.63
N ASN A 353 18.55 29.05 -24.93
CA ASN A 353 17.87 30.25 -24.48
C ASN A 353 16.44 30.35 -25.04
N ASP A 354 16.12 29.75 -26.18
CA ASP A 354 14.81 29.77 -26.82
C ASP A 354 13.78 28.89 -26.06
N VAL A 355 14.28 27.94 -25.25
CA VAL A 355 13.48 26.99 -24.47
C VAL A 355 13.53 27.27 -22.96
N MET A 356 14.31 28.28 -22.55
CA MET A 356 14.52 28.66 -21.16
C MET A 356 13.56 29.75 -20.71
N VAL A 357 12.93 29.59 -19.57
CA VAL A 357 12.10 30.63 -18.91
C VAL A 357 12.95 31.31 -17.85
N LYS A 358 13.37 32.54 -18.14
CA LYS A 358 14.27 33.33 -17.28
C LYS A 358 13.52 34.17 -16.26
N GLY A 359 13.97 34.11 -15.01
CA GLY A 359 13.59 35.07 -13.95
C GLY A 359 12.12 35.11 -13.56
N LYS A 360 11.28 34.15 -14.01
CA LYS A 360 9.83 34.23 -13.80
C LYS A 360 9.44 33.97 -12.34
N ILE A 361 10.09 33.02 -11.68
CA ILE A 361 9.85 32.67 -10.27
C ILE A 361 10.65 33.59 -9.36
N HIS A 362 11.91 33.82 -9.68
CA HIS A 362 12.84 34.70 -8.97
C HIS A 362 13.93 35.16 -9.92
N ALA A 363 14.44 36.38 -9.77
CA ALA A 363 15.44 36.98 -10.66
C ALA A 363 16.70 36.14 -10.88
N ASN A 364 17.11 35.35 -9.86
CA ASN A 364 18.26 34.45 -9.91
C ASN A 364 17.88 32.97 -10.23
N LEU A 365 16.66 32.72 -10.71
CA LEU A 365 16.19 31.37 -11.03
C LEU A 365 15.69 31.28 -12.47
N ASP A 366 16.42 30.56 -13.29
CA ASP A 366 16.00 30.21 -14.62
C ASP A 366 15.47 28.74 -14.63
N VAL A 367 14.49 28.49 -15.50
CA VAL A 367 13.82 27.17 -15.56
C VAL A 367 13.82 26.68 -17.00
N ILE A 368 14.24 25.43 -17.22
CA ILE A 368 14.03 24.75 -18.48
C ILE A 368 12.99 23.66 -18.25
N PRO A 369 11.73 23.87 -18.68
CA PRO A 369 10.65 22.88 -18.56
C PRO A 369 10.83 21.77 -19.60
N VAL A 370 9.99 20.72 -19.52
CA VAL A 370 10.01 19.63 -20.51
C VAL A 370 9.66 20.14 -21.92
N GLY A 371 8.66 21.00 -22.07
CA GLY A 371 8.09 21.37 -23.36
C GLY A 371 7.17 20.27 -23.90
N THR A 372 7.33 19.91 -25.17
CA THR A 372 6.56 18.84 -25.81
C THR A 372 6.98 17.46 -25.25
N ILE A 373 6.03 16.66 -24.77
CA ILE A 373 6.33 15.31 -24.29
C ILE A 373 6.77 14.43 -25.46
N PRO A 374 8.02 13.91 -25.44
CA PRO A 374 8.55 13.14 -26.56
C PRO A 374 8.07 11.68 -26.51
N PRO A 375 8.00 10.99 -27.67
CA PRO A 375 7.66 9.57 -27.72
C PRO A 375 8.81 8.65 -27.24
N ASN A 376 10.05 9.13 -27.28
CA ASN A 376 11.28 8.38 -26.96
C ASN A 376 12.12 9.10 -25.88
N PRO A 377 11.62 9.27 -24.66
CA PRO A 377 12.27 10.08 -23.62
C PRO A 377 13.68 9.54 -23.24
N THR A 378 13.85 8.25 -23.13
CA THR A 378 15.12 7.63 -22.72
C THR A 378 16.24 7.88 -23.73
N GLU A 379 15.96 7.82 -25.03
CA GLU A 379 16.94 8.07 -26.09
C GLU A 379 17.46 9.51 -26.04
N LEU A 380 16.56 10.48 -25.77
CA LEU A 380 16.95 11.88 -25.65
C LEU A 380 17.89 12.13 -24.48
N LEU A 381 17.71 11.39 -23.37
CA LEU A 381 18.58 11.50 -22.21
C LEU A 381 19.98 10.94 -22.46
N PHE A 382 20.14 10.02 -23.42
CA PHE A 382 21.45 9.49 -23.86
C PHE A 382 22.17 10.39 -24.86
N SER A 383 21.53 11.45 -25.34
CA SER A 383 22.10 12.30 -26.40
C SER A 383 23.37 13.02 -25.94
N GLU A 384 24.36 13.15 -26.83
CA GLU A 384 25.55 13.98 -26.62
C GLU A 384 25.17 15.44 -26.39
N ARG A 385 24.02 15.86 -26.92
CA ARG A 385 23.48 17.22 -26.78
C ARG A 385 23.14 17.54 -25.32
N LEU A 386 22.63 16.55 -24.56
CA LEU A 386 22.42 16.72 -23.12
C LEU A 386 23.75 16.89 -22.38
N SER A 387 24.75 16.10 -22.72
CA SER A 387 26.09 16.17 -22.11
C SER A 387 26.72 17.54 -22.37
N SER A 388 26.65 18.04 -23.59
CA SER A 388 27.15 19.36 -23.99
C SER A 388 26.41 20.49 -23.26
N LEU A 389 25.11 20.41 -23.18
CA LEU A 389 24.27 21.35 -22.43
C LEU A 389 24.69 21.39 -20.94
N MET A 390 24.82 20.23 -20.30
CA MET A 390 25.20 20.16 -18.88
C MET A 390 26.59 20.77 -18.65
N ALA A 391 27.54 20.52 -19.54
CA ALA A 391 28.88 21.11 -19.47
C ALA A 391 28.86 22.63 -19.62
N GLU A 392 28.00 23.18 -20.48
CA GLU A 392 27.80 24.62 -20.66
C GLU A 392 27.11 25.25 -19.44
N MET A 393 26.02 24.66 -18.96
CA MET A 393 25.24 25.18 -17.81
C MET A 393 26.08 25.17 -16.52
N ARG A 394 26.96 24.20 -16.32
CA ARG A 394 27.92 24.18 -15.20
C ARG A 394 28.84 25.41 -15.15
N LYS A 395 29.12 26.04 -16.28
CA LYS A 395 29.93 27.26 -16.35
C LYS A 395 29.12 28.53 -16.04
N GLN A 396 27.81 28.50 -16.38
CA GLN A 396 26.96 29.68 -16.30
C GLN A 396 26.24 29.83 -14.97
N TYR A 397 25.98 28.70 -14.25
CA TYR A 397 25.21 28.65 -13.02
C TYR A 397 26.06 28.23 -11.83
N ASP A 398 25.70 28.76 -10.66
CA ASP A 398 26.27 28.36 -9.36
C ASP A 398 25.70 27.03 -8.88
N LEU A 399 24.43 26.75 -9.25
CA LEU A 399 23.72 25.52 -8.90
C LEU A 399 22.76 25.12 -10.03
N ILE A 400 22.71 23.84 -10.30
CA ILE A 400 21.75 23.22 -11.22
C ILE A 400 20.96 22.19 -10.43
N ILE A 401 19.64 22.34 -10.41
CA ILE A 401 18.71 21.37 -9.78
C ILE A 401 17.95 20.66 -10.90
N ILE A 402 17.98 19.33 -10.87
CA ILE A 402 17.34 18.47 -11.87
C ILE A 402 16.18 17.74 -11.23
N ASP A 403 14.97 17.90 -11.77
CA ASP A 403 13.81 17.10 -11.42
C ASP A 403 13.79 15.84 -12.30
N CYS A 404 13.87 14.66 -11.67
CA CYS A 404 13.99 13.38 -12.36
C CYS A 404 12.76 12.50 -12.12
N PRO A 405 12.46 11.55 -13.03
CA PRO A 405 11.43 10.55 -12.79
C PRO A 405 11.79 9.63 -11.61
N PRO A 406 10.81 8.88 -11.05
CA PRO A 406 11.07 7.86 -10.03
C PRO A 406 12.00 6.76 -10.56
N ILE A 407 12.86 6.23 -9.67
CA ILE A 407 13.87 5.19 -10.01
C ILE A 407 13.20 3.87 -10.40
N ASP A 408 12.13 3.48 -9.69
CA ASP A 408 11.49 2.17 -9.86
C ASP A 408 10.74 2.01 -11.19
N ILE A 409 10.51 3.11 -11.90
CA ILE A 409 9.70 3.11 -13.12
C ILE A 409 10.58 3.01 -14.37
N VAL A 410 11.76 3.63 -14.35
CA VAL A 410 12.59 3.79 -15.56
C VAL A 410 14.08 3.93 -15.25
N ALA A 411 14.93 3.46 -16.19
CA ALA A 411 16.38 3.61 -16.14
C ALA A 411 16.85 5.09 -16.27
N ASP A 412 15.94 6.02 -16.57
CA ASP A 412 16.25 7.42 -16.88
C ASP A 412 17.05 8.10 -15.77
N ALA A 413 16.73 7.85 -14.48
CA ALA A 413 17.47 8.40 -13.35
C ALA A 413 18.95 7.95 -13.31
N SER A 414 19.23 6.71 -13.72
CA SER A 414 20.60 6.18 -13.79
C SER A 414 21.39 6.83 -14.92
N ILE A 415 20.76 7.17 -16.03
CA ILE A 415 21.38 7.86 -17.16
C ILE A 415 21.73 9.30 -16.74
N ILE A 416 20.77 10.00 -16.14
CA ILE A 416 20.95 11.38 -15.67
C ILE A 416 22.03 11.46 -14.59
N ASN A 417 22.19 10.42 -13.76
CA ASN A 417 23.21 10.37 -12.71
C ASN A 417 24.65 10.59 -13.22
N ASN A 418 24.95 10.29 -14.48
CA ASN A 418 26.26 10.54 -15.07
C ASN A 418 26.64 12.04 -15.13
N HIS A 419 25.65 12.92 -15.06
CA HIS A 419 25.81 14.38 -15.12
C HIS A 419 25.65 15.05 -13.75
N VAL A 420 25.50 14.28 -12.67
CA VAL A 420 25.08 14.75 -11.34
C VAL A 420 26.23 14.61 -10.34
N ASP A 421 26.33 15.57 -9.43
CA ASP A 421 27.32 15.53 -8.35
C ASP A 421 26.71 14.96 -7.06
N VAL A 422 25.43 15.29 -6.80
CA VAL A 422 24.71 14.87 -5.59
C VAL A 422 23.30 14.40 -5.96
N THR A 423 22.90 13.28 -5.41
CA THR A 423 21.54 12.74 -5.56
C THR A 423 20.73 12.94 -4.30
N LEU A 424 19.68 13.76 -4.40
CA LEU A 424 18.72 13.97 -3.34
C LEU A 424 17.55 13.00 -3.48
N TYR A 425 17.52 11.99 -2.63
CA TYR A 425 16.49 10.98 -2.62
C TYR A 425 15.29 11.42 -1.76
N VAL A 426 14.17 11.71 -2.41
CA VAL A 426 12.96 12.21 -1.76
C VAL A 426 12.06 11.06 -1.32
N MET A 427 11.94 10.87 -0.01
CA MET A 427 11.01 9.93 0.62
C MET A 427 9.73 10.66 1.04
N ARG A 428 8.56 10.11 0.70
CA ARG A 428 7.27 10.69 1.12
C ARG A 428 6.74 9.99 2.35
N SER A 429 6.54 10.76 3.43
CA SER A 429 5.84 10.29 4.63
C SER A 429 4.42 9.85 4.30
N GLY A 430 4.00 8.70 4.80
CA GLY A 430 2.69 8.11 4.55
C GLY A 430 2.49 7.45 3.17
N LEU A 431 3.50 7.50 2.28
CA LEU A 431 3.45 6.90 0.94
C LEU A 431 4.45 5.76 0.78
N LEU A 432 5.72 5.99 1.13
CA LEU A 432 6.80 5.02 0.98
C LEU A 432 6.60 3.83 1.91
N ASP A 433 6.73 2.61 1.40
CA ASP A 433 6.71 1.40 2.22
C ASP A 433 8.07 1.17 2.89
N ARG A 434 8.07 0.78 4.18
CA ARG A 434 9.30 0.47 4.91
C ARG A 434 10.04 -0.74 4.33
N GLN A 435 9.33 -1.62 3.65
CA GLN A 435 9.94 -2.80 3.01
C GLN A 435 10.92 -2.44 1.88
N ILE A 436 10.83 -1.24 1.33
CA ILE A 436 11.74 -0.74 0.28
C ILE A 436 13.03 -0.14 0.88
N LEU A 437 13.06 0.18 2.17
CA LEU A 437 14.22 0.81 2.80
C LEU A 437 15.53 0.02 2.64
N PRO A 438 15.56 -1.32 2.77
CA PRO A 438 16.77 -2.10 2.51
C PRO A 438 17.27 -2.02 1.06
N GLU A 439 16.37 -1.86 0.08
CA GLU A 439 16.74 -1.68 -1.31
C GLU A 439 17.36 -0.29 -1.54
N ILE A 440 16.83 0.72 -0.89
CA ILE A 440 17.38 2.08 -0.95
C ILE A 440 18.77 2.12 -0.30
N GLU A 441 18.95 1.42 0.82
CA GLU A 441 20.26 1.27 1.47
C GLU A 441 21.27 0.61 0.54
N LYS A 442 20.87 -0.44 -0.17
CA LYS A 442 21.69 -1.12 -1.16
C LYS A 442 22.14 -0.18 -2.29
N PHE A 443 21.27 0.72 -2.77
CA PHE A 443 21.65 1.72 -3.78
C PHE A 443 22.80 2.62 -3.29
N TYR A 444 22.77 2.96 -1.99
CA TYR A 444 23.82 3.76 -1.37
C TYR A 444 25.12 2.98 -1.19
N GLU A 445 25.08 1.76 -0.67
CA GLU A 445 26.23 0.89 -0.47
C GLU A 445 26.93 0.55 -1.78
N GLU A 446 26.16 0.24 -2.83
CA GLU A 446 26.64 -0.04 -4.18
C GLU A 446 27.13 1.22 -4.92
N LYS A 447 26.99 2.41 -4.30
CA LYS A 447 27.30 3.71 -4.93
C LYS A 447 26.61 3.89 -6.28
N ARG A 448 25.38 3.39 -6.40
CA ARG A 448 24.61 3.44 -7.64
C ARG A 448 24.26 4.88 -8.05
N PHE A 449 24.18 5.78 -7.07
CA PHE A 449 23.95 7.20 -7.27
C PHE A 449 25.04 8.03 -6.60
N ASN A 450 25.46 9.11 -7.26
CA ASN A 450 26.52 9.98 -6.79
C ASN A 450 26.10 10.74 -5.51
N ASN A 451 26.92 10.65 -4.47
CA ASN A 451 26.75 11.35 -3.19
C ASN A 451 25.30 11.39 -2.72
N MET A 452 24.67 10.22 -2.63
CA MET A 452 23.27 10.07 -2.31
C MET A 452 22.96 10.55 -0.88
N VAL A 453 21.91 11.39 -0.74
CA VAL A 453 21.40 11.90 0.54
C VAL A 453 19.89 11.79 0.59
N ILE A 454 19.30 11.69 1.78
CA ILE A 454 17.86 11.53 1.99
C ILE A 454 17.19 12.83 2.44
N LEU A 455 16.03 13.10 1.87
CA LEU A 455 15.07 14.10 2.31
C LEU A 455 13.71 13.44 2.59
N LEU A 456 13.13 13.70 3.76
CA LEU A 456 11.79 13.26 4.09
C LEU A 456 10.78 14.38 3.79
N ASN A 457 9.81 14.10 2.91
CA ASN A 457 8.80 15.08 2.50
C ASN A 457 7.42 14.74 3.06
N GLY A 458 6.67 15.74 3.49
CA GLY A 458 5.29 15.62 3.95
C GLY A 458 5.15 15.01 5.33
N THR A 459 6.05 15.33 6.25
CA THR A 459 5.95 14.95 7.65
C THR A 459 4.78 15.68 8.33
N THR A 460 4.11 15.00 9.26
CA THR A 460 3.06 15.59 10.09
C THR A 460 3.63 15.96 11.45
N GLU A 461 3.04 16.94 12.14
CA GLU A 461 3.48 17.36 13.48
C GLU A 461 3.45 16.22 14.50
N GLU A 462 2.56 15.24 14.30
CA GLU A 462 2.48 14.04 15.14
C GLU A 462 3.68 13.09 14.98
N SER A 463 4.35 13.11 13.83
CA SER A 463 5.56 12.31 13.59
C SER A 463 6.81 12.91 14.24
N ASN A 464 6.73 14.16 14.65
CA ASN A 464 7.82 14.93 15.24
C ASN A 464 7.83 14.91 16.77
N GLY A 465 7.39 13.79 17.39
CA GLY A 465 7.54 13.60 18.82
C GLY A 465 8.94 13.97 19.30
N TYR A 466 9.06 15.12 19.96
CA TYR A 466 10.27 15.62 20.67
C TYR A 466 11.43 16.25 19.87
N GLY A 467 11.40 16.36 18.53
CA GLY A 467 12.60 16.80 17.77
C GLY A 467 12.74 18.29 17.51
N TYR A 468 11.67 19.02 17.26
CA TYR A 468 11.76 20.43 16.81
C TYR A 468 12.12 21.46 17.89
N ARG A 469 12.05 21.10 19.16
CA ARG A 469 12.46 22.00 20.27
C ARG A 469 13.97 22.09 20.53
N ARG A 470 14.81 21.29 19.84
CA ARG A 470 16.24 21.16 20.20
C ARG A 470 17.24 21.69 19.16
N TYR A 471 16.81 22.23 18.04
CA TYR A 471 17.70 22.90 17.08
C TYR A 471 17.53 24.43 17.04
N GLY A 472 17.10 25.00 18.15
CA GLY A 472 17.27 26.41 18.39
C GLY A 472 18.66 26.63 19.00
N TYR A 473 19.68 26.85 18.21
CA TYR A 473 20.90 27.51 18.66
C TYR A 473 20.52 28.95 19.02
N GLY A 474 20.08 29.13 20.23
CA GLY A 474 19.92 30.44 20.84
C GLY A 474 21.27 31.04 21.15
N TYR A 475 21.87 31.77 20.24
CA TYR A 475 22.78 32.84 20.56
C TYR A 475 21.95 34.05 20.98
N GLY A 476 21.46 34.04 22.21
CA GLY A 476 20.89 35.18 22.85
C GLY A 476 21.99 36.02 23.48
N TYR A 477 22.51 36.99 22.77
CA TYR A 477 23.20 38.10 23.40
C TYR A 477 22.14 39.01 24.04
N GLY A 478 21.89 38.78 25.32
CA GLY A 478 21.10 39.67 26.17
C GLY A 478 21.92 40.91 26.55
N TYR A 479 21.70 42.00 25.84
CA TYR A 479 22.05 43.33 26.37
C TYR A 479 20.89 43.82 27.26
N GLY A 480 21.06 43.66 28.56
CA GLY A 480 20.22 44.29 29.55
C GLY A 480 20.49 45.77 29.63
N TYR A 481 19.52 46.60 29.18
CA TYR A 481 19.44 47.99 29.62
C TYR A 481 18.49 48.09 30.80
N GLY A 482 19.07 48.31 31.95
CA GLY A 482 18.34 48.73 33.14
C GLY A 482 17.80 50.16 32.95
N ASN A 483 16.51 50.31 33.14
CA ASN A 483 15.94 51.63 33.41
C ASN A 483 15.38 51.64 34.83
N SER A 484 16.16 52.29 35.70
CA SER A 484 15.70 52.82 36.97
C SER A 484 14.79 54.02 36.71
N LYS A 485 13.57 54.01 37.23
CA LYS A 485 12.81 55.22 37.50
C LYS A 485 12.20 55.13 38.90
N ASN A 486 12.48 56.21 39.61
CA ASN A 486 11.96 56.65 40.89
C ASN A 486 10.50 56.32 41.18
#